data_b5bc36af7f07a24e4df65f706dacf413
#
_entry.id   b5bc36af7f07a24e4df65f706dacf413
#
_cell.length_a   1.000
_cell.length_b   1.000
_cell.length_c   1.000
_cell.angle_alpha   90.00
_cell.angle_beta   90.00
_cell.angle_gamma   90.00
#
_symmetry.space_group_name_H-M   'P 1'
#
loop_
_entity.id
_entity.type
_entity.pdbx_description
1 polymer ?
#
loop_
_entity_poly.entity_id
_entity_poly.type
_entity_poly.pdbx_seq_one_letter_code
_entity_poly.pdbx_strand_id
1 'polypeptide(L)'
;MFLAACIAAVVMTGCKKDTPNVPDGGKGKFLIETTVKNPDGMSGSSFLQLVPDISGSIDNSNAIPLGFSSPVMAVDNSVFIFPTMGKDADNNIKRYTYDLSAQKLTGMVKMDVPANTMPINIIKVANRKAYVPFYTLGVVWIVDIETMQKTGEIDLKPYSHKDSSPEPAFGIVRDGLYYLPLDQINENFMPYEDYRQVDVAVIDTKTDKVQKIISEKTSKLSFPTRPMLRNMIFTDEHNDIYIACTGNFGLNPTYLNNGFVCIPAGSTEFDVSKSWDIKDNVIIGTDENYKPA
;
A
#
# COMPACT_ATOMS: atom_id res chain seq x y z
N MET A 1 35.14 -7.07 -8.97
CA MET A 1 33.78 -6.69 -9.42
C MET A 1 32.85 -6.89 -8.24
N PHE A 2 32.56 -5.83 -7.49
CA PHE A 2 31.80 -5.92 -6.23
C PHE A 2 30.31 -5.87 -6.55
N LEU A 3 29.60 -6.90 -6.13
CA LEU A 3 28.13 -6.96 -6.21
C LEU A 3 27.57 -6.11 -5.06
N ALA A 4 26.97 -4.97 -5.36
CA ALA A 4 26.23 -4.19 -4.38
C ALA A 4 24.83 -4.81 -4.24
N ALA A 5 24.59 -5.52 -3.13
CA ALA A 5 23.26 -5.95 -2.73
C ALA A 5 22.54 -4.77 -2.07
N CYS A 6 21.51 -4.22 -2.72
CA CYS A 6 20.62 -3.26 -2.08
C CYS A 6 19.68 -4.03 -1.15
N ILE A 7 19.90 -3.91 0.15
CA ILE A 7 19.00 -4.42 1.20
C ILE A 7 17.96 -3.33 1.45
N ALA A 8 16.73 -3.54 1.03
CA ALA A 8 15.60 -2.73 1.49
C ALA A 8 15.12 -3.29 2.84
N ALA A 9 15.66 -2.76 3.93
CA ALA A 9 15.18 -3.06 5.27
C ALA A 9 13.91 -2.23 5.53
N VAL A 10 12.76 -2.89 5.62
CA VAL A 10 11.55 -2.25 6.14
C VAL A 10 11.66 -2.19 7.65
N VAL A 11 12.16 -1.09 8.17
CA VAL A 11 12.17 -0.83 9.62
C VAL A 11 10.77 -0.36 10.02
N MET A 12 10.04 -1.20 10.72
CA MET A 12 8.79 -0.82 11.38
C MET A 12 9.13 -0.10 12.70
N THR A 13 9.21 1.24 12.67
CA THR A 13 9.21 2.05 13.88
C THR A 13 7.77 2.21 14.36
N GLY A 14 7.34 1.34 15.26
CA GLY A 14 6.07 1.51 15.98
C GLY A 14 6.20 2.58 17.05
N CYS A 15 5.35 3.60 17.01
CA CYS A 15 5.10 4.50 18.13
C CYS A 15 4.56 3.71 19.34
N LYS A 16 5.12 3.99 20.53
CA LYS A 16 4.72 3.38 21.80
C LYS A 16 3.29 3.76 22.15
N LYS A 17 2.38 2.79 22.15
CA LYS A 17 1.41 2.53 23.23
C LYS A 17 0.71 1.20 22.93
N ASP A 18 0.68 0.34 23.96
CA ASP A 18 0.04 -0.98 23.99
C ASP A 18 0.76 -2.06 23.17
N THR A 19 1.97 -2.39 23.58
CA THR A 19 2.57 -3.69 23.24
C THR A 19 1.76 -4.79 23.95
N PRO A 20 1.08 -5.70 23.22
CA PRO A 20 0.70 -6.96 23.82
C PRO A 20 1.99 -7.62 24.34
N ASN A 21 1.94 -8.15 25.55
CA ASN A 21 3.04 -8.86 26.16
C ASN A 21 3.41 -10.07 25.29
N VAL A 22 4.34 -9.87 24.34
CA VAL A 22 4.89 -10.96 23.54
C VAL A 22 5.88 -11.66 24.46
N PRO A 23 5.72 -12.96 24.74
CA PRO A 23 6.65 -13.69 25.56
C PRO A 23 8.06 -13.56 24.99
N ASP A 24 9.00 -13.11 25.80
CA ASP A 24 10.41 -13.01 25.44
C ASP A 24 10.96 -14.41 25.15
N GLY A 25 11.39 -14.65 23.95
CA GLY A 25 11.90 -15.96 23.47
C GLY A 25 11.53 -16.33 22.03
N GLY A 26 10.80 -15.48 21.31
CA GLY A 26 10.37 -15.75 19.93
C GLY A 26 11.54 -15.74 18.95
N LYS A 27 11.94 -16.91 18.49
CA LYS A 27 12.70 -17.06 17.25
C LYS A 27 11.78 -16.63 16.09
N GLY A 28 12.33 -15.88 15.11
CA GLY A 28 11.57 -15.46 13.93
C GLY A 28 10.94 -14.07 14.06
N LYS A 29 11.75 -13.05 14.27
CA LYS A 29 11.30 -11.66 14.51
C LYS A 29 11.19 -10.83 13.23
N PHE A 30 11.81 -11.24 12.14
CA PHE A 30 11.92 -10.44 10.92
C PHE A 30 11.45 -11.21 9.70
N LEU A 31 10.58 -10.59 8.93
CA LEU A 31 10.22 -11.04 7.59
C LEU A 31 11.11 -10.29 6.59
N ILE A 32 11.91 -11.04 5.83
CA ILE A 32 12.85 -10.46 4.88
C ILE A 32 12.48 -10.90 3.47
N GLU A 33 12.37 -9.93 2.59
CA GLU A 33 12.35 -10.15 1.15
C GLU A 33 13.71 -9.79 0.57
N THR A 34 14.28 -10.73 -0.20
CA THR A 34 15.51 -10.51 -0.96
C THR A 34 15.22 -10.62 -2.45
N THR A 35 15.79 -9.71 -3.23
CA THR A 35 15.60 -9.69 -4.68
C THR A 35 16.95 -9.76 -5.40
N VAL A 36 17.07 -10.71 -6.31
CA VAL A 36 18.21 -10.85 -7.22
C VAL A 36 17.78 -10.35 -8.59
N LYS A 37 18.33 -9.21 -9.00
CA LYS A 37 18.02 -8.60 -10.29
C LYS A 37 18.90 -9.16 -11.39
N ASN A 38 18.31 -9.39 -12.55
CA ASN A 38 19.03 -9.65 -13.78
C ASN A 38 19.72 -8.36 -14.29
N PRO A 39 20.66 -8.47 -15.25
CA PRO A 39 21.37 -7.31 -15.80
C PRO A 39 20.46 -6.25 -16.43
N ASP A 40 19.26 -6.62 -16.87
CA ASP A 40 18.26 -5.69 -17.42
C ASP A 40 17.64 -4.78 -16.35
N GLY A 41 17.81 -5.12 -15.05
CA GLY A 41 17.24 -4.40 -13.92
C GLY A 41 15.72 -4.48 -13.79
N MET A 42 15.05 -5.12 -14.74
CA MET A 42 13.58 -5.20 -14.86
C MET A 42 13.02 -6.59 -14.61
N SER A 43 13.90 -7.58 -14.50
CA SER A 43 13.55 -8.98 -14.19
C SER A 43 14.45 -9.54 -13.11
N GLY A 44 14.13 -10.74 -12.62
CA GLY A 44 14.92 -11.39 -11.57
C GLY A 44 14.13 -12.41 -10.78
N SER A 45 14.56 -12.64 -9.55
CA SER A 45 13.90 -13.54 -8.61
C SER A 45 13.80 -12.86 -7.24
N SER A 46 12.68 -13.04 -6.56
CA SER A 46 12.50 -12.61 -5.18
C SER A 46 12.29 -13.83 -4.27
N PHE A 47 12.67 -13.68 -3.01
CA PHE A 47 12.61 -14.72 -2.00
C PHE A 47 12.13 -14.13 -0.68
N LEU A 48 11.25 -14.81 0.01
CA LEU A 48 10.67 -14.39 1.26
C LEU A 48 10.96 -15.40 2.35
N GLN A 49 11.43 -14.95 3.49
CA GLN A 49 11.68 -15.82 4.63
C GLN A 49 11.49 -15.12 5.98
N LEU A 50 11.26 -15.93 7.00
CA LEU A 50 11.23 -15.51 8.39
C LEU A 50 12.59 -15.82 9.00
N VAL A 51 13.23 -14.81 9.61
CA VAL A 51 14.54 -14.96 10.25
C VAL A 51 14.52 -14.47 11.70
N PRO A 52 15.33 -15.08 12.59
CA PRO A 52 15.36 -14.68 14.01
C PRO A 52 16.06 -13.37 14.21
N ASP A 53 17.02 -13.03 13.36
CA ASP A 53 17.87 -11.86 13.42
C ASP A 53 18.22 -11.40 12.01
N ILE A 54 18.54 -10.12 11.88
CA ILE A 54 19.03 -9.49 10.64
C ILE A 54 20.55 -9.30 10.64
N SER A 55 21.24 -9.77 11.68
CA SER A 55 22.70 -9.73 11.75
C SER A 55 23.33 -10.94 11.05
N GLY A 56 24.55 -10.76 10.56
CA GLY A 56 25.31 -11.83 9.91
C GLY A 56 24.96 -12.07 8.43
N SER A 57 25.11 -13.31 7.99
CA SER A 57 24.85 -13.72 6.61
C SER A 57 23.52 -14.46 6.52
N ILE A 58 22.68 -14.04 5.61
CA ILE A 58 21.37 -14.65 5.32
C ILE A 58 21.43 -15.23 3.92
N ASP A 59 21.07 -16.50 3.76
CA ASP A 59 20.91 -17.15 2.46
C ASP A 59 19.43 -17.48 2.18
N ASN A 60 19.14 -17.89 0.97
CA ASN A 60 17.77 -18.19 0.52
C ASN A 60 17.38 -19.67 0.61
N SER A 61 18.16 -20.51 1.32
CA SER A 61 17.95 -21.96 1.37
C SER A 61 16.60 -22.37 1.99
N ASN A 62 16.05 -21.56 2.88
CA ASN A 62 14.75 -21.77 3.53
C ASN A 62 13.68 -20.76 3.08
N ALA A 63 13.96 -19.97 2.07
CA ALA A 63 13.06 -18.94 1.59
C ALA A 63 11.98 -19.50 0.65
N ILE A 64 10.82 -18.85 0.64
CA ILE A 64 9.77 -19.08 -0.34
C ILE A 64 10.10 -18.26 -1.59
N PRO A 65 10.18 -18.88 -2.79
CA PRO A 65 10.38 -18.14 -4.02
C PRO A 65 9.12 -17.33 -4.37
N LEU A 66 9.35 -16.09 -4.81
CA LEU A 66 8.32 -15.16 -5.26
C LEU A 66 8.58 -14.76 -6.72
N GLY A 67 7.55 -14.23 -7.37
CA GLY A 67 7.74 -13.44 -8.58
C GLY A 67 8.64 -12.23 -8.31
N PHE A 68 9.34 -11.77 -9.32
CA PHE A 68 10.21 -10.60 -9.20
C PHE A 68 9.42 -9.38 -8.71
N SER A 69 9.84 -8.83 -7.57
CA SER A 69 9.18 -7.69 -6.91
C SER A 69 7.69 -7.90 -6.59
N SER A 70 7.27 -9.14 -6.26
CA SER A 70 5.91 -9.39 -5.76
C SER A 70 5.66 -8.56 -4.50
N PRO A 71 4.58 -7.78 -4.42
CA PRO A 71 4.26 -7.08 -3.20
C PRO A 71 3.97 -8.03 -2.05
N VAL A 72 4.53 -7.75 -0.88
CA VAL A 72 4.35 -8.55 0.34
C VAL A 72 3.78 -7.68 1.46
N MET A 73 2.81 -8.20 2.18
CA MET A 73 2.17 -7.49 3.27
C MET A 73 1.95 -8.40 4.48
N ALA A 74 2.36 -7.94 5.66
CA ALA A 74 2.05 -8.60 6.92
C ALA A 74 0.78 -7.99 7.54
N VAL A 75 -0.15 -8.85 7.95
CA VAL A 75 -1.37 -8.48 8.68
C VAL A 75 -1.60 -9.51 9.77
N ASP A 76 -1.67 -9.06 11.02
CA ASP A 76 -1.76 -9.93 12.20
C ASP A 76 -0.65 -11.01 12.20
N ASN A 77 -1.04 -12.28 12.23
CA ASN A 77 -0.12 -13.43 12.18
C ASN A 77 0.02 -14.04 10.77
N SER A 78 -0.30 -13.28 9.74
CA SER A 78 -0.30 -13.75 8.36
C SER A 78 0.55 -12.87 7.45
N VAL A 79 1.07 -13.48 6.39
CA VAL A 79 1.76 -12.81 5.29
C VAL A 79 0.97 -13.02 4.03
N PHE A 80 0.72 -11.94 3.32
CA PHE A 80 0.06 -11.92 2.02
C PHE A 80 1.09 -11.60 0.95
N ILE A 81 1.08 -12.39 -0.12
CA ILE A 81 1.92 -12.21 -1.29
C ILE A 81 0.97 -11.94 -2.46
N PHE A 82 1.16 -10.80 -3.11
CA PHE A 82 0.33 -10.36 -4.23
C PHE A 82 0.98 -10.71 -5.57
N PRO A 83 0.17 -10.92 -6.63
CA PRO A 83 0.71 -11.20 -7.95
C PRO A 83 1.49 -9.99 -8.48
N THR A 84 2.53 -10.25 -9.24
CA THR A 84 3.19 -9.25 -10.08
C THR A 84 2.34 -8.95 -11.31
N MET A 85 2.66 -7.87 -12.01
CA MET A 85 2.12 -7.65 -13.36
C MET A 85 2.96 -8.38 -14.39
N GLY A 86 2.30 -8.79 -15.48
CA GLY A 86 2.98 -9.34 -16.64
C GLY A 86 2.52 -10.72 -17.05
N LYS A 87 3.11 -11.22 -18.14
CA LYS A 87 2.68 -12.45 -18.82
C LYS A 87 2.86 -13.71 -17.97
N ASP A 88 3.87 -13.72 -17.10
CA ASP A 88 4.21 -14.87 -16.26
C ASP A 88 3.73 -14.69 -14.81
N ALA A 89 2.81 -13.75 -14.58
CA ALA A 89 2.26 -13.48 -13.28
C ALA A 89 1.44 -14.67 -12.78
N ASP A 90 1.69 -15.07 -11.55
CA ASP A 90 0.88 -16.06 -10.83
C ASP A 90 -0.38 -15.34 -10.31
N ASN A 91 -1.44 -15.33 -11.09
CA ASN A 91 -2.68 -14.57 -10.85
C ASN A 91 -3.44 -15.04 -9.61
N ASN A 92 -2.78 -15.00 -8.46
CA ASN A 92 -3.40 -15.27 -7.17
C ASN A 92 -2.74 -14.50 -6.04
N ILE A 93 -3.52 -14.25 -4.99
CA ILE A 93 -3.02 -13.75 -3.72
C ILE A 93 -2.82 -14.96 -2.82
N LYS A 94 -1.60 -15.11 -2.27
CA LYS A 94 -1.24 -16.18 -1.33
C LYS A 94 -1.21 -15.65 0.08
N ARG A 95 -1.80 -16.37 1.02
CA ARG A 95 -1.69 -16.13 2.45
C ARG A 95 -0.91 -17.26 3.10
N TYR A 96 0.08 -16.88 3.90
CA TYR A 96 0.82 -17.78 4.78
C TYR A 96 0.59 -17.40 6.23
N THR A 97 0.72 -18.35 7.14
CA THR A 97 0.73 -18.13 8.58
C THR A 97 2.17 -18.23 9.10
N TYR A 98 2.52 -17.42 10.10
CA TYR A 98 3.80 -17.55 10.78
C TYR A 98 3.81 -18.77 11.70
N ASP A 99 4.79 -19.65 11.53
CA ASP A 99 5.22 -20.56 12.58
C ASP A 99 6.52 -20.01 13.20
N LEU A 100 6.37 -19.26 14.28
CA LEU A 100 7.51 -18.63 14.96
C LEU A 100 8.42 -19.66 15.61
N SER A 101 7.91 -20.83 16.01
CA SER A 101 8.69 -21.89 16.63
C SER A 101 9.57 -22.62 15.62
N ALA A 102 9.03 -22.87 14.44
CA ALA A 102 9.76 -23.51 13.33
C ALA A 102 10.54 -22.49 12.46
N GLN A 103 10.33 -21.18 12.68
CA GLN A 103 10.86 -20.09 11.85
C GLN A 103 10.49 -20.25 10.36
N LYS A 104 9.24 -20.54 10.09
CA LYS A 104 8.74 -20.82 8.75
C LYS A 104 7.39 -20.16 8.50
N LEU A 105 7.14 -19.88 7.22
CA LEU A 105 5.82 -19.59 6.72
C LEU A 105 5.15 -20.88 6.31
N THR A 106 3.94 -21.13 6.83
CA THR A 106 3.21 -22.39 6.68
C THR A 106 1.74 -22.13 6.32
N GLY A 107 1.00 -23.20 6.05
CA GLY A 107 -0.45 -23.15 5.89
C GLY A 107 -0.90 -22.26 4.73
N MET A 108 -0.26 -22.38 3.56
CA MET A 108 -0.58 -21.60 2.38
C MET A 108 -2.03 -21.80 1.93
N VAL A 109 -2.76 -20.70 1.85
CA VAL A 109 -4.08 -20.59 1.22
C VAL A 109 -3.99 -19.55 0.11
N LYS A 110 -4.70 -19.77 -1.00
CA LYS A 110 -4.67 -18.83 -2.14
C LYS A 110 -6.08 -18.42 -2.58
N MET A 111 -6.16 -17.25 -3.18
CA MET A 111 -7.32 -16.73 -3.88
C MET A 111 -6.92 -16.37 -5.30
N ASP A 112 -7.56 -16.99 -6.29
CA ASP A 112 -7.34 -16.65 -7.69
C ASP A 112 -7.95 -15.27 -7.99
N VAL A 113 -7.24 -14.47 -8.78
CA VAL A 113 -7.63 -13.11 -9.16
C VAL A 113 -7.54 -12.95 -10.68
N PRO A 114 -8.32 -12.05 -11.29
CA PRO A 114 -8.20 -11.79 -12.72
C PRO A 114 -6.81 -11.25 -13.07
N ALA A 115 -6.30 -11.64 -14.23
CA ALA A 115 -5.00 -11.19 -14.71
C ALA A 115 -4.96 -9.66 -14.90
N ASN A 116 -3.81 -9.06 -14.60
CA ASN A 116 -3.54 -7.63 -14.79
C ASN A 116 -4.47 -6.67 -14.03
N THR A 117 -5.05 -7.10 -12.90
CA THR A 117 -5.97 -6.29 -12.10
C THR A 117 -5.32 -5.57 -10.92
N MET A 118 -4.04 -5.81 -10.68
CA MET A 118 -3.23 -5.18 -9.63
C MET A 118 -3.90 -5.14 -8.25
N PRO A 119 -4.25 -6.28 -7.65
CA PRO A 119 -4.54 -6.33 -6.22
C PRO A 119 -3.22 -6.18 -5.46
N ILE A 120 -3.04 -5.11 -4.72
CA ILE A 120 -1.73 -4.74 -4.17
C ILE A 120 -1.71 -4.61 -2.65
N ASN A 121 -2.89 -4.67 -2.03
CA ASN A 121 -2.99 -4.63 -0.59
C ASN A 121 -4.23 -5.38 -0.09
N ILE A 122 -4.23 -5.66 1.21
CA ILE A 122 -5.37 -6.20 1.95
C ILE A 122 -5.45 -5.50 3.29
N ILE A 123 -6.61 -5.00 3.64
CA ILE A 123 -6.85 -4.37 4.93
C ILE A 123 -7.96 -5.08 5.69
N LYS A 124 -7.67 -5.47 6.92
CA LYS A 124 -8.65 -6.07 7.80
C LYS A 124 -9.60 -5.00 8.32
N VAL A 125 -10.90 -5.20 8.12
CA VAL A 125 -11.96 -4.25 8.51
C VAL A 125 -12.88 -4.81 9.61
N ALA A 126 -12.88 -6.13 9.82
CA ALA A 126 -13.53 -6.80 10.94
C ALA A 126 -12.83 -8.13 11.23
N ASN A 127 -13.32 -8.93 12.18
CA ASN A 127 -12.66 -10.15 12.65
C ASN A 127 -12.16 -11.06 11.51
N ARG A 128 -13.04 -11.43 10.58
CA ARG A 128 -12.71 -12.26 9.41
C ARG A 128 -12.84 -11.52 8.08
N LYS A 129 -13.33 -10.29 8.09
CA LYS A 129 -13.58 -9.49 6.90
C LYS A 129 -12.40 -8.59 6.58
N ALA A 130 -11.94 -8.64 5.33
CA ALA A 130 -10.93 -7.75 4.79
C ALA A 130 -11.36 -7.20 3.42
N TYR A 131 -10.75 -6.10 3.04
CA TYR A 131 -10.90 -5.47 1.73
C TYR A 131 -9.63 -5.64 0.92
N VAL A 132 -9.80 -5.94 -0.36
CA VAL A 132 -8.72 -6.03 -1.35
C VAL A 132 -9.07 -5.10 -2.51
N PRO A 133 -8.48 -3.90 -2.58
CA PRO A 133 -8.63 -3.02 -3.73
C PRO A 133 -7.95 -3.59 -4.97
N PHE A 134 -8.62 -3.48 -6.11
CA PHE A 134 -8.10 -3.86 -7.43
C PHE A 134 -7.87 -2.61 -8.25
N TYR A 135 -6.62 -2.19 -8.34
CA TYR A 135 -6.21 -0.91 -8.86
C TYR A 135 -6.72 -0.63 -10.28
N THR A 136 -6.50 -1.55 -11.22
CA THR A 136 -6.91 -1.38 -12.61
C THR A 136 -8.33 -1.86 -12.92
N LEU A 137 -9.01 -2.50 -11.95
CA LEU A 137 -10.36 -3.01 -12.12
C LEU A 137 -11.45 -2.07 -11.57
N GLY A 138 -11.06 -1.10 -10.75
CA GLY A 138 -11.97 -0.13 -10.14
C GLY A 138 -12.97 -0.73 -9.15
N VAL A 139 -12.59 -1.79 -8.44
CA VAL A 139 -13.42 -2.45 -7.42
C VAL A 139 -12.63 -2.77 -6.16
N VAL A 140 -13.35 -2.99 -5.08
CA VAL A 140 -12.80 -3.58 -3.84
C VAL A 140 -13.48 -4.91 -3.61
N TRP A 141 -12.71 -6.01 -3.55
CA TRP A 141 -13.28 -7.28 -3.12
C TRP A 141 -13.38 -7.32 -1.61
N ILE A 142 -14.52 -7.82 -1.13
CA ILE A 142 -14.75 -8.18 0.26
C ILE A 142 -14.36 -9.64 0.37
N VAL A 143 -13.44 -9.95 1.27
CA VAL A 143 -12.89 -11.30 1.39
C VAL A 143 -12.94 -11.79 2.83
N ASP A 144 -13.13 -13.08 3.01
CA ASP A 144 -12.82 -13.76 4.26
C ASP A 144 -11.31 -13.95 4.33
N ILE A 145 -10.66 -13.24 5.25
CA ILE A 145 -9.19 -13.18 5.34
C ILE A 145 -8.56 -14.51 5.74
N GLU A 146 -9.31 -15.41 6.36
CA GLU A 146 -8.78 -16.72 6.78
C GLU A 146 -8.86 -17.76 5.66
N THR A 147 -9.98 -17.81 4.96
CA THR A 147 -10.21 -18.78 3.87
C THR A 147 -9.78 -18.28 2.50
N MET A 148 -9.48 -16.97 2.39
CA MET A 148 -9.16 -16.30 1.14
C MET A 148 -10.27 -16.44 0.08
N GLN A 149 -11.53 -16.41 0.53
CA GLN A 149 -12.70 -16.46 -0.35
C GLN A 149 -13.31 -15.08 -0.52
N LYS A 150 -13.62 -14.71 -1.77
CA LYS A 150 -14.41 -13.54 -2.08
C LYS A 150 -15.84 -13.73 -1.55
N THR A 151 -16.31 -12.79 -0.75
CA THR A 151 -17.66 -12.79 -0.16
C THR A 151 -18.55 -11.67 -0.70
N GLY A 152 -17.96 -10.68 -1.36
CA GLY A 152 -18.68 -9.55 -1.93
C GLY A 152 -17.76 -8.63 -2.73
N GLU A 153 -18.33 -7.53 -3.19
CA GLU A 153 -17.62 -6.52 -3.99
C GLU A 153 -18.24 -5.15 -3.78
N ILE A 154 -17.39 -4.13 -3.77
CA ILE A 154 -17.76 -2.72 -3.80
C ILE A 154 -17.33 -2.17 -5.15
N ASP A 155 -18.28 -1.71 -5.96
CA ASP A 155 -18.01 -1.12 -7.28
C ASP A 155 -17.66 0.37 -7.12
N LEU A 156 -16.46 0.73 -7.59
CA LEU A 156 -15.96 2.11 -7.60
C LEU A 156 -15.93 2.73 -9.00
N LYS A 157 -16.22 1.97 -10.04
CA LYS A 157 -16.22 2.44 -11.44
C LYS A 157 -17.07 3.69 -11.69
N PRO A 158 -18.25 3.85 -11.03
CA PRO A 158 -19.04 5.07 -11.19
C PRO A 158 -18.34 6.36 -10.74
N TYR A 159 -17.22 6.25 -10.02
CA TYR A 159 -16.44 7.38 -9.51
C TYR A 159 -15.16 7.64 -10.31
N SER A 160 -14.98 6.93 -11.43
CA SER A 160 -13.85 7.09 -12.34
C SER A 160 -13.92 8.40 -13.13
N HIS A 161 -12.76 8.99 -13.40
CA HIS A 161 -12.61 10.12 -14.32
C HIS A 161 -12.15 9.62 -15.68
N LYS A 162 -12.99 9.77 -16.72
CA LYS A 162 -12.74 9.44 -18.15
C LYS A 162 -12.58 7.98 -18.55
N ASP A 163 -12.21 7.09 -17.67
CA ASP A 163 -12.04 5.66 -17.96
C ASP A 163 -12.96 4.76 -17.13
N SER A 164 -12.58 3.50 -16.90
CA SER A 164 -13.41 2.52 -16.19
C SER A 164 -12.90 2.19 -14.77
N SER A 165 -11.83 2.81 -14.32
CA SER A 165 -11.30 2.61 -12.97
C SER A 165 -10.89 3.95 -12.34
N PRO A 166 -11.25 4.24 -11.10
CA PRO A 166 -10.70 5.37 -10.37
C PRO A 166 -9.35 5.05 -9.69
N GLU A 167 -8.75 3.89 -9.95
CA GLU A 167 -7.51 3.35 -9.39
C GLU A 167 -7.47 3.41 -7.87
N PRO A 168 -8.30 2.58 -7.17
CA PRO A 168 -8.28 2.50 -5.72
C PRO A 168 -6.91 2.02 -5.22
N ALA A 169 -6.24 2.85 -4.44
CA ALA A 169 -4.87 2.64 -3.98
C ALA A 169 -4.81 2.05 -2.56
N PHE A 170 -3.91 2.54 -1.70
CA PHE A 170 -3.86 2.16 -0.29
C PHE A 170 -4.85 2.98 0.53
N GLY A 171 -5.62 2.33 1.37
CA GLY A 171 -6.52 2.99 2.29
C GLY A 171 -6.24 2.66 3.76
N ILE A 172 -6.90 3.37 4.66
CA ILE A 172 -6.81 3.20 6.10
C ILE A 172 -8.21 3.13 6.73
N VAL A 173 -8.35 2.36 7.80
CA VAL A 173 -9.60 2.30 8.58
C VAL A 173 -9.49 3.21 9.80
N ARG A 174 -10.47 4.09 9.95
CA ARG A 174 -10.64 4.93 11.14
C ARG A 174 -12.13 5.00 11.51
N ASP A 175 -12.45 4.74 12.75
CA ASP A 175 -13.81 4.86 13.33
C ASP A 175 -14.90 4.10 12.54
N GLY A 176 -14.57 2.90 12.04
CA GLY A 176 -15.50 2.06 11.27
C GLY A 176 -15.70 2.50 9.81
N LEU A 177 -14.96 3.48 9.36
CA LEU A 177 -14.91 3.94 7.96
C LEU A 177 -13.57 3.57 7.33
N TYR A 178 -13.61 3.13 6.09
CA TYR A 178 -12.45 2.89 5.26
C TYR A 178 -12.27 4.08 4.31
N TYR A 179 -11.15 4.78 4.46
CA TYR A 179 -10.74 5.90 3.64
C TYR A 179 -9.81 5.38 2.56
N LEU A 180 -10.30 5.35 1.33
CA LEU A 180 -9.59 4.76 0.18
C LEU A 180 -9.28 5.83 -0.85
N PRO A 181 -8.02 6.26 -0.98
CA PRO A 181 -7.59 7.17 -2.05
C PRO A 181 -7.81 6.58 -3.43
N LEU A 182 -8.18 7.46 -4.37
CA LEU A 182 -8.42 7.16 -5.78
C LEU A 182 -7.42 7.96 -6.61
N ASP A 183 -6.53 7.26 -7.33
CA ASP A 183 -5.40 7.90 -8.00
C ASP A 183 -5.80 8.64 -9.27
N GLN A 184 -6.90 8.24 -9.93
CA GLN A 184 -7.45 8.90 -11.13
C GLN A 184 -6.37 9.13 -12.19
N ILE A 185 -5.83 8.05 -12.72
CA ILE A 185 -4.76 8.08 -13.72
C ILE A 185 -5.24 7.55 -15.09
N ASN A 186 -4.52 7.89 -16.13
CA ASN A 186 -4.76 7.42 -17.49
C ASN A 186 -4.07 6.08 -17.77
N GLU A 187 -4.23 5.56 -18.98
CA GLU A 187 -3.64 4.30 -19.46
C GLU A 187 -2.11 4.27 -19.45
N ASN A 188 -1.45 5.43 -19.33
CA ASN A 188 0.00 5.55 -19.18
C ASN A 188 0.46 5.62 -17.73
N PHE A 189 -0.42 5.35 -16.78
CA PHE A 189 -0.18 5.47 -15.34
C PHE A 189 0.21 6.89 -14.89
N MET A 190 -0.36 7.90 -15.56
CA MET A 190 -0.11 9.31 -15.27
C MET A 190 -1.41 10.01 -14.85
N PRO A 191 -1.34 10.95 -13.91
CA PRO A 191 -2.51 11.77 -13.56
C PRO A 191 -3.04 12.51 -14.79
N TYR A 192 -4.36 12.69 -14.84
CA TYR A 192 -4.98 13.51 -15.87
C TYR A 192 -4.61 14.99 -15.68
N GLU A 193 -4.22 15.67 -16.77
CA GLU A 193 -3.83 17.09 -16.72
C GLU A 193 -4.96 18.02 -16.26
N ASP A 194 -6.20 17.66 -16.59
CA ASP A 194 -7.40 18.39 -16.26
C ASP A 194 -8.05 17.96 -14.94
N TYR A 195 -7.42 17.05 -14.18
CA TYR A 195 -7.97 16.50 -12.93
C TYR A 195 -6.99 16.60 -11.78
N ARG A 196 -6.66 17.83 -11.40
CA ARG A 196 -5.74 18.10 -10.29
C ARG A 196 -6.50 18.21 -8.97
N GLN A 197 -6.75 17.08 -8.37
CA GLN A 197 -7.43 16.94 -7.09
C GLN A 197 -7.07 15.62 -6.43
N VAL A 198 -7.43 15.52 -5.18
CA VAL A 198 -7.33 14.27 -4.40
C VAL A 198 -8.72 13.80 -4.09
N ASP A 199 -9.07 12.62 -4.55
CA ASP A 199 -10.32 11.95 -4.22
C ASP A 199 -10.10 10.83 -3.22
N VAL A 200 -11.02 10.70 -2.27
CA VAL A 200 -11.06 9.60 -1.31
C VAL A 200 -12.48 9.05 -1.23
N ALA A 201 -12.63 7.76 -1.47
CA ALA A 201 -13.87 7.06 -1.18
C ALA A 201 -13.97 6.78 0.33
N VAL A 202 -15.02 7.26 0.97
CA VAL A 202 -15.37 6.98 2.35
C VAL A 202 -16.39 5.84 2.37
N ILE A 203 -15.96 4.68 2.84
CA ILE A 203 -16.71 3.43 2.79
C ILE A 203 -17.06 2.99 4.22
N ASP A 204 -18.33 2.75 4.50
CA ASP A 204 -18.78 2.20 5.76
C ASP A 204 -18.43 0.70 5.84
N THR A 205 -17.58 0.32 6.77
CA THR A 205 -17.10 -1.06 6.91
C THR A 205 -18.12 -2.03 7.44
N LYS A 206 -19.23 -1.54 8.01
CA LYS A 206 -20.33 -2.36 8.52
C LYS A 206 -21.31 -2.75 7.41
N THR A 207 -21.58 -1.81 6.50
CA THR A 207 -22.56 -2.00 5.41
C THR A 207 -21.92 -2.30 4.07
N ASP A 208 -20.58 -2.14 3.95
CA ASP A 208 -19.80 -2.29 2.73
C ASP A 208 -20.26 -1.35 1.60
N LYS A 209 -20.70 -0.14 1.96
CA LYS A 209 -21.21 0.85 1.01
C LYS A 209 -20.34 2.10 0.98
N VAL A 210 -20.11 2.62 -0.22
CA VAL A 210 -19.55 3.97 -0.39
C VAL A 210 -20.59 4.97 0.16
N GLN A 211 -20.23 5.68 1.22
CA GLN A 211 -21.06 6.74 1.77
C GLN A 211 -20.96 8.01 0.92
N LYS A 212 -19.75 8.33 0.50
CA LYS A 212 -19.44 9.51 -0.32
C LYS A 212 -18.03 9.44 -0.91
N ILE A 213 -17.80 10.27 -1.90
CA ILE A 213 -16.45 10.65 -2.34
C ILE A 213 -16.18 12.06 -1.82
N ILE A 214 -15.08 12.24 -1.14
CA ILE A 214 -14.58 13.56 -0.73
C ILE A 214 -13.46 13.97 -1.66
N SER A 215 -13.40 15.26 -1.98
CA SER A 215 -12.43 15.79 -2.95
C SER A 215 -11.72 17.02 -2.40
N GLU A 216 -10.40 17.05 -2.46
CA GLU A 216 -9.60 18.25 -2.20
C GLU A 216 -9.10 18.81 -3.54
N LYS A 217 -9.53 20.04 -3.89
CA LYS A 217 -9.27 20.68 -5.20
C LYS A 217 -8.44 21.96 -5.09
N THR A 218 -8.33 22.49 -3.90
CA THR A 218 -7.78 23.84 -3.67
C THR A 218 -6.25 23.85 -3.75
N SER A 219 -5.60 22.83 -3.16
CA SER A 219 -4.14 22.68 -3.16
C SER A 219 -3.58 22.31 -4.53
N LYS A 220 -4.42 21.77 -5.43
CA LYS A 220 -4.00 21.19 -6.71
C LYS A 220 -3.02 20.03 -6.57
N LEU A 221 -2.95 19.44 -5.40
CA LEU A 221 -2.30 18.16 -5.18
C LEU A 221 -3.04 17.06 -5.94
N SER A 222 -2.36 16.03 -6.36
CA SER A 222 -2.94 14.92 -7.11
C SER A 222 -2.15 13.64 -6.90
N PHE A 223 -2.67 12.55 -7.40
CA PHE A 223 -2.09 11.22 -7.29
C PHE A 223 -1.85 10.83 -5.82
N PRO A 224 -2.92 10.68 -5.03
CA PRO A 224 -2.85 10.35 -3.63
C PRO A 224 -2.35 8.92 -3.43
N THR A 225 -1.29 8.77 -2.66
CA THR A 225 -0.57 7.51 -2.45
C THR A 225 0.08 6.96 -3.73
N ARG A 226 0.68 5.82 -3.62
CA ARG A 226 1.17 5.01 -4.73
C ARG A 226 0.70 3.58 -4.51
N PRO A 227 0.30 2.86 -5.55
CA PRO A 227 -0.31 1.56 -5.38
C PRO A 227 0.56 0.55 -4.61
N MET A 228 1.87 0.68 -4.62
CA MET A 228 2.80 -0.25 -3.98
C MET A 228 3.45 0.28 -2.70
N LEU A 229 3.10 1.49 -2.24
CA LEU A 229 3.74 2.14 -1.09
C LEU A 229 2.73 2.39 0.03
N ARG A 230 2.63 1.43 0.95
CA ARG A 230 1.64 1.45 2.04
C ARG A 230 1.81 2.58 3.07
N ASN A 231 2.98 3.20 3.15
CA ASN A 231 3.26 4.25 4.14
C ASN A 231 2.91 5.67 3.65
N MET A 232 2.22 5.78 2.51
CA MET A 232 1.82 7.08 1.97
C MET A 232 0.47 7.57 2.49
N ILE A 233 -0.23 6.76 3.27
CA ILE A 233 -1.38 7.14 4.07
C ILE A 233 -1.15 6.69 5.51
N PHE A 234 -1.33 7.58 6.47
CA PHE A 234 -1.09 7.28 7.88
C PHE A 234 -1.94 8.18 8.79
N THR A 235 -2.02 7.81 10.06
CA THR A 235 -2.57 8.68 11.10
C THR A 235 -1.45 9.18 12.00
N ASP A 236 -1.58 10.42 12.46
CA ASP A 236 -0.73 10.97 13.52
C ASP A 236 -1.23 10.61 14.92
N GLU A 237 -0.60 11.15 15.95
CA GLU A 237 -0.95 10.95 17.36
C GLU A 237 -2.30 11.57 17.75
N HIS A 238 -2.86 12.45 16.93
CA HIS A 238 -4.18 13.06 17.12
C HIS A 238 -5.28 12.30 16.37
N ASN A 239 -4.92 11.22 15.66
CA ASN A 239 -5.80 10.45 14.78
C ASN A 239 -6.26 11.24 13.53
N ASP A 240 -5.52 12.26 13.12
CA ASP A 240 -5.68 12.92 11.83
C ASP A 240 -5.13 12.00 10.74
N ILE A 241 -5.84 11.81 9.63
CA ILE A 241 -5.35 11.06 8.47
C ILE A 241 -4.60 11.98 7.55
N TYR A 242 -3.36 11.64 7.25
CA TYR A 242 -2.54 12.30 6.24
C TYR A 242 -2.36 11.39 5.02
N ILE A 243 -2.49 11.97 3.84
CA ILE A 243 -2.32 11.28 2.55
C ILE A 243 -1.24 12.02 1.77
N ALA A 244 -0.14 11.32 1.48
CA ALA A 244 0.92 11.85 0.64
C ALA A 244 0.48 11.85 -0.82
N CYS A 245 0.68 12.98 -1.48
CA CYS A 245 0.36 13.18 -2.90
C CYS A 245 1.64 13.40 -3.67
N THR A 246 1.88 12.62 -4.71
CA THR A 246 3.15 12.60 -5.43
C THR A 246 3.11 13.35 -6.76
N GLY A 247 1.96 13.93 -7.12
CA GLY A 247 1.78 14.56 -8.41
C GLY A 247 2.19 13.62 -9.54
N ASN A 248 3.10 14.06 -10.41
CA ASN A 248 3.62 13.27 -11.51
C ASN A 248 5.09 12.86 -11.28
N PHE A 249 5.47 12.51 -10.06
CA PHE A 249 6.82 12.02 -9.71
C PHE A 249 7.98 12.95 -10.15
N GLY A 250 7.71 14.23 -10.35
CA GLY A 250 8.70 15.14 -10.93
C GLY A 250 8.96 14.96 -12.43
N LEU A 251 8.28 14.03 -13.09
CA LEU A 251 8.50 13.74 -14.52
C LEU A 251 7.89 14.81 -15.46
N ASN A 252 6.91 15.54 -14.97
CA ASN A 252 6.29 16.63 -15.72
C ASN A 252 6.31 17.92 -14.91
N PRO A 253 7.00 18.98 -15.37
CA PRO A 253 7.13 20.24 -14.63
C PRO A 253 5.79 20.96 -14.39
N THR A 254 4.72 20.60 -15.08
CA THR A 254 3.38 21.14 -14.82
C THR A 254 2.71 20.52 -13.60
N TYR A 255 3.23 19.41 -13.05
CA TYR A 255 2.73 18.66 -11.90
C TYR A 255 3.74 18.68 -10.76
N LEU A 256 4.23 19.85 -10.39
CA LEU A 256 5.24 19.97 -9.31
C LEU A 256 4.64 20.02 -7.90
N ASN A 257 3.31 19.92 -7.77
CA ASN A 257 2.64 19.97 -6.48
C ASN A 257 2.70 18.58 -5.82
N ASN A 258 3.64 18.45 -4.88
CA ASN A 258 3.80 17.29 -4.03
C ASN A 258 3.58 17.73 -2.58
N GLY A 259 2.91 16.89 -1.79
CA GLY A 259 2.63 17.27 -0.42
C GLY A 259 1.70 16.31 0.28
N PHE A 260 0.99 16.83 1.26
CA PHE A 260 0.04 16.07 2.06
C PHE A 260 -1.30 16.78 2.11
N VAL A 261 -2.38 15.99 2.03
CA VAL A 261 -3.71 16.44 2.41
C VAL A 261 -4.11 15.79 3.74
N CYS A 262 -4.97 16.45 4.50
CA CYS A 262 -5.38 16.02 5.83
C CYS A 262 -6.88 15.86 5.96
N ILE A 263 -7.32 14.76 6.60
CA ILE A 263 -8.68 14.55 7.07
C ILE A 263 -8.64 14.51 8.59
N PRO A 264 -9.06 15.58 9.30
CA PRO A 264 -8.95 15.67 10.74
C PRO A 264 -9.70 14.57 11.49
N ALA A 265 -9.25 14.25 12.69
CA ALA A 265 -9.95 13.36 13.60
C ALA A 265 -11.39 13.82 13.81
N GLY A 266 -12.32 12.86 13.83
CA GLY A 266 -13.76 13.15 13.96
C GLY A 266 -14.41 13.77 12.72
N SER A 267 -13.64 14.06 11.66
CA SER A 267 -14.15 14.56 10.37
C SER A 267 -14.13 13.47 9.30
N THR A 268 -15.02 13.58 8.33
CA THR A 268 -15.01 12.83 7.09
C THR A 268 -14.81 13.74 5.88
N GLU A 269 -14.24 14.94 6.10
CA GLU A 269 -13.92 15.92 5.06
C GLU A 269 -12.47 16.36 5.18
N PHE A 270 -11.89 16.80 4.08
CA PHE A 270 -10.57 17.42 4.10
C PHE A 270 -10.56 18.75 4.82
N ASP A 271 -9.47 19.04 5.51
CA ASP A 271 -9.14 20.36 6.03
C ASP A 271 -8.03 20.96 5.18
N VAL A 272 -8.39 21.87 4.29
CA VAL A 272 -7.44 22.55 3.39
C VAL A 272 -6.36 23.32 4.15
N SER A 273 -6.68 23.84 5.33
CA SER A 273 -5.72 24.60 6.14
C SER A 273 -4.59 23.73 6.70
N LYS A 274 -4.80 22.41 6.74
CA LYS A 274 -3.80 21.39 7.12
C LYS A 274 -3.13 20.73 5.92
N SER A 275 -3.53 21.07 4.69
CA SER A 275 -2.83 20.61 3.49
C SER A 275 -1.48 21.30 3.36
N TRP A 276 -0.48 20.55 2.95
CA TRP A 276 0.89 21.04 2.89
C TRP A 276 1.52 20.71 1.53
N ASP A 277 1.84 21.74 0.76
CA ASP A 277 2.58 21.64 -0.50
C ASP A 277 4.07 21.86 -0.22
N ILE A 278 4.90 20.89 -0.59
CA ILE A 278 6.36 20.94 -0.37
C ILE A 278 6.98 22.16 -1.10
N LYS A 279 6.45 22.50 -2.26
CA LYS A 279 6.93 23.61 -3.08
C LYS A 279 6.84 24.96 -2.34
N ASP A 280 5.80 25.15 -1.54
CA ASP A 280 5.48 26.41 -0.88
C ASP A 280 6.05 26.49 0.55
N ASN A 281 6.78 25.45 0.98
CA ASN A 281 7.33 25.34 2.33
C ASN A 281 8.83 25.12 2.32
N VAL A 282 9.52 25.77 3.24
CA VAL A 282 10.95 25.57 3.46
C VAL A 282 11.17 24.34 4.33
N ILE A 283 11.92 23.36 3.82
CA ILE A 283 12.37 22.22 4.61
C ILE A 283 13.59 22.63 5.40
N ILE A 284 13.49 22.68 6.74
CA ILE A 284 14.60 23.07 7.62
C ILE A 284 15.79 22.11 7.40
N GLY A 285 16.96 22.69 7.13
CA GLY A 285 18.19 21.93 6.91
C GLY A 285 18.51 21.66 5.43
N THR A 286 17.66 22.10 4.51
CA THR A 286 17.98 22.12 3.08
C THR A 286 18.45 23.53 2.66
N ASP A 287 19.23 23.60 1.57
CA ASP A 287 19.54 24.90 0.97
C ASP A 287 18.30 25.45 0.24
N GLU A 288 18.28 26.76 0.01
CA GLU A 288 17.15 27.46 -0.63
C GLU A 288 16.89 26.99 -2.08
N ASN A 289 17.79 26.23 -2.66
CA ASN A 289 17.73 25.72 -4.04
C ASN A 289 17.22 24.27 -4.09
N TYR A 290 17.05 23.60 -2.96
CA TYR A 290 16.54 22.24 -2.95
C TYR A 290 15.04 22.25 -3.29
N LYS A 291 14.72 21.94 -4.53
CA LYS A 291 13.36 21.62 -4.97
C LYS A 291 13.25 20.11 -5.06
N PRO A 292 12.58 19.46 -4.11
CA PRO A 292 12.34 18.03 -4.23
C PRO A 292 11.54 17.76 -5.50
N ALA A 293 12.05 16.84 -6.31
CA ALA A 293 11.39 16.35 -7.51
C ALA A 293 10.27 15.35 -7.15
#